data_732cd6943b1a45df0dec9291d8bdc28a
#
_entry.id   732cd6943b1a45df0dec9291d8bdc28a
#
_cell.length_a   1.000
_cell.length_b   1.000
_cell.length_c   1.000
_cell.angle_alpha   90.00
_cell.angle_beta   90.00
_cell.angle_gamma   90.00
#
_symmetry.space_group_name_H-M   'P 1'
#
loop_
_entity.id
_entity.type
_entity.pdbx_description
1 polymer ?
#
loop_
_entity_poly.entity_id
_entity_poly.type
_entity_poly.pdbx_seq_one_letter_code
_entity_poly.pdbx_strand_id
1 'polypeptide(L)'
;MLRRLYEWTMAKAEHRHAAWWLAAFAFVEASFFPIPPHPLLGLMCLARPKQAVRYAMFATLGSVAGGLLGYAIGHFLFASIGMQLLSVLHLAHSFPYAACQLRANAFYLIVGKGVTPIPFKLVTITAGFVGVPLGLFIGASLISRSISFMIVGVLFRVFGAPIKAFIDRYLVWVTVGFVALVIAGFLAASLLSGHHGTGTDQCAAAAQL
;
A
#
# COMPACT_ATOMS: atom_id res chain seq x y z
N MET A 1 -26.36 7.69 3.03
CA MET A 1 -25.28 8.05 2.10
C MET A 1 -24.30 6.90 1.91
N LEU A 2 -23.72 6.31 2.95
CA LEU A 2 -22.82 5.15 2.92
C LEU A 2 -23.41 3.95 2.17
N ARG A 3 -24.67 3.59 2.42
CA ARG A 3 -25.32 2.46 1.75
C ARG A 3 -25.45 2.65 0.24
N ARG A 4 -25.75 3.87 -0.23
CA ARG A 4 -25.76 4.20 -1.67
C ARG A 4 -24.38 4.08 -2.32
N LEU A 5 -23.33 4.53 -1.61
CA LEU A 5 -21.96 4.40 -2.08
C LEU A 5 -21.53 2.93 -2.18
N TYR A 6 -21.89 2.13 -1.17
CA TYR A 6 -21.64 0.70 -1.15
C TYR A 6 -22.36 -0.01 -2.33
N GLU A 7 -23.67 0.23 -2.49
CA GLU A 7 -24.47 -0.36 -3.58
C GLU A 7 -23.94 0.08 -4.96
N TRP A 8 -23.54 1.34 -5.12
CA TRP A 8 -22.93 1.83 -6.34
C TRP A 8 -21.60 1.14 -6.63
N THR A 9 -20.74 0.98 -5.62
CA THR A 9 -19.45 0.27 -5.76
C THR A 9 -19.65 -1.19 -6.12
N MET A 10 -20.63 -1.86 -5.50
CA MET A 10 -20.98 -3.25 -5.80
C MET A 10 -21.48 -3.41 -7.25
N ALA A 11 -22.34 -2.51 -7.72
CA ALA A 11 -22.82 -2.51 -9.11
C ALA A 11 -21.68 -2.27 -10.12
N LYS A 12 -20.73 -1.37 -9.80
CA LYS A 12 -19.55 -1.12 -10.64
C LYS A 12 -18.56 -2.29 -10.63
N ALA A 13 -18.43 -3.01 -9.51
CA ALA A 13 -17.60 -4.21 -9.40
C ALA A 13 -18.07 -5.35 -10.32
N GLU A 14 -19.33 -5.33 -10.75
CA GLU A 14 -19.90 -6.28 -11.70
C GLU A 14 -19.55 -5.98 -13.17
N HIS A 15 -19.01 -4.82 -13.46
CA HIS A 15 -18.65 -4.44 -14.82
C HIS A 15 -17.44 -5.25 -15.32
N ARG A 16 -17.43 -5.60 -16.62
CA ARG A 16 -16.33 -6.39 -17.24
C ARG A 16 -14.94 -5.75 -17.11
N HIS A 17 -14.87 -4.43 -16.97
CA HIS A 17 -13.64 -3.66 -16.83
C HIS A 17 -13.28 -3.35 -15.36
N ALA A 18 -14.02 -3.86 -14.37
CA ALA A 18 -13.77 -3.58 -12.96
C ALA A 18 -12.34 -3.91 -12.52
N ALA A 19 -11.77 -5.02 -13.01
CA ALA A 19 -10.39 -5.39 -12.73
C ALA A 19 -9.36 -4.36 -13.23
N TRP A 20 -9.61 -3.74 -14.38
CA TRP A 20 -8.74 -2.68 -14.93
C TRP A 20 -8.83 -1.39 -14.12
N TRP A 21 -10.03 -1.02 -13.67
CA TRP A 21 -10.20 0.12 -12.76
C TRP A 21 -9.48 -0.10 -11.44
N LEU A 22 -9.55 -1.30 -10.88
CA LEU A 22 -8.80 -1.66 -9.68
C LEU A 22 -7.28 -1.59 -9.91
N ALA A 23 -6.79 -2.08 -11.04
CA ALA A 23 -5.38 -1.99 -11.41
C ALA A 23 -4.94 -0.54 -11.56
N ALA A 24 -5.73 0.31 -12.24
CA ALA A 24 -5.45 1.73 -12.39
C ALA A 24 -5.43 2.44 -11.02
N PHE A 25 -6.37 2.11 -10.14
CA PHE A 25 -6.42 2.66 -8.79
C PHE A 25 -5.20 2.25 -7.96
N ALA A 26 -4.80 0.96 -8.03
CA ALA A 26 -3.61 0.44 -7.35
C ALA A 26 -2.31 1.05 -7.93
N PHE A 27 -2.27 1.34 -9.23
CA PHE A 27 -1.18 2.05 -9.88
C PHE A 27 -1.03 3.48 -9.33
N VAL A 28 -2.11 4.24 -9.29
CA VAL A 28 -2.11 5.64 -8.82
C VAL A 28 -1.72 5.71 -7.33
N GLU A 29 -2.25 4.80 -6.51
CA GLU A 29 -1.90 4.70 -5.09
C GLU A 29 -0.41 4.43 -4.88
N ALA A 30 0.14 3.45 -5.60
CA ALA A 30 1.54 3.07 -5.45
C ALA A 30 2.51 4.14 -5.99
N SER A 31 2.04 5.05 -6.86
CA SER A 31 2.82 6.14 -7.42
C SER A 31 2.89 7.34 -6.48
N PHE A 32 1.74 7.97 -6.18
CA PHE A 32 1.71 9.26 -5.44
C PHE A 32 0.44 9.49 -4.61
N PHE A 33 -0.64 8.71 -4.79
CA PHE A 33 -1.92 9.00 -4.14
C PHE A 33 -2.08 8.22 -2.82
N PRO A 34 -2.64 8.83 -1.72
CA PRO A 34 -2.64 8.22 -0.38
C PRO A 34 -3.90 7.40 -0.07
N ILE A 35 -4.63 6.85 -1.04
CA ILE A 35 -5.84 6.06 -0.77
C ILE A 35 -5.54 4.57 -0.92
N PRO A 36 -5.65 3.75 0.16
CA PRO A 36 -5.36 2.33 0.10
C PRO A 36 -6.36 1.58 -0.80
N PRO A 37 -5.91 0.72 -1.74
CA PRO A 37 -6.77 -0.04 -2.63
C PRO A 37 -7.42 -1.25 -1.96
N HIS A 38 -6.99 -1.64 -0.76
CA HIS A 38 -7.47 -2.82 -0.05
C HIS A 38 -8.99 -2.82 0.23
N PRO A 39 -9.62 -1.69 0.66
CA PRO A 39 -11.07 -1.65 0.83
C PRO A 39 -11.83 -1.87 -0.48
N LEU A 40 -11.36 -1.24 -1.57
CA LEU A 40 -11.96 -1.40 -2.90
C LEU A 40 -11.83 -2.85 -3.38
N LEU A 41 -10.64 -3.45 -3.24
CA LEU A 41 -10.42 -4.87 -3.52
C LEU A 41 -11.37 -5.76 -2.72
N GLY A 42 -11.50 -5.51 -1.41
CA GLY A 42 -12.41 -6.25 -0.53
C GLY A 42 -13.86 -6.21 -1.01
N LEU A 43 -14.37 -5.01 -1.33
CA LEU A 43 -15.73 -4.84 -1.85
C LEU A 43 -15.94 -5.55 -3.19
N MET A 44 -14.97 -5.49 -4.10
CA MET A 44 -15.03 -6.19 -5.37
C MET A 44 -14.98 -7.72 -5.20
N CYS A 45 -14.19 -8.21 -4.24
CA CYS A 45 -14.17 -9.63 -3.89
C CYS A 45 -15.48 -10.09 -3.25
N LEU A 46 -16.15 -9.24 -2.46
CA LEU A 46 -17.48 -9.52 -1.93
C LEU A 46 -18.53 -9.59 -3.02
N ALA A 47 -18.46 -8.70 -4.02
CA ALA A 47 -19.39 -8.71 -5.15
C ALA A 47 -19.25 -9.97 -5.99
N ARG A 48 -17.99 -10.42 -6.24
CA ARG A 48 -17.68 -11.59 -7.07
C ARG A 48 -16.58 -12.46 -6.45
N PRO A 49 -16.88 -13.29 -5.44
CA PRO A 49 -15.87 -14.09 -4.74
C PRO A 49 -15.09 -15.04 -5.66
N LYS A 50 -15.73 -15.56 -6.70
CA LYS A 50 -15.06 -16.44 -7.70
C LYS A 50 -13.96 -15.73 -8.48
N GLN A 51 -14.01 -14.40 -8.60
CA GLN A 51 -13.01 -13.57 -9.29
C GLN A 51 -12.00 -12.91 -8.35
N ALA A 52 -12.05 -13.16 -7.05
CA ALA A 52 -11.22 -12.52 -6.05
C ALA A 52 -9.71 -12.64 -6.34
N VAL A 53 -9.24 -13.83 -6.73
CA VAL A 53 -7.83 -14.05 -7.13
C VAL A 53 -7.45 -13.21 -8.35
N ARG A 54 -8.33 -13.14 -9.35
CA ARG A 54 -8.12 -12.30 -10.53
C ARG A 54 -8.00 -10.83 -10.14
N TYR A 55 -8.88 -10.33 -9.28
CA TYR A 55 -8.81 -8.94 -8.79
C TYR A 55 -7.51 -8.68 -8.02
N ALA A 56 -7.09 -9.60 -7.15
CA ALA A 56 -5.82 -9.51 -6.44
C ALA A 56 -4.61 -9.46 -7.39
N MET A 57 -4.61 -10.25 -8.47
CA MET A 57 -3.56 -10.22 -9.49
C MET A 57 -3.52 -8.87 -10.23
N PHE A 58 -4.67 -8.35 -10.66
CA PHE A 58 -4.73 -7.05 -11.32
C PHE A 58 -4.29 -5.91 -10.40
N ALA A 59 -4.68 -5.93 -9.12
CA ALA A 59 -4.21 -4.98 -8.13
C ALA A 59 -2.69 -5.07 -7.92
N THR A 60 -2.14 -6.29 -7.86
CA THR A 60 -0.68 -6.52 -7.76
C THR A 60 0.05 -5.91 -8.94
N LEU A 61 -0.35 -6.26 -10.17
CA LEU A 61 0.29 -5.75 -11.38
C LEU A 61 0.20 -4.22 -11.48
N GLY A 62 -0.97 -3.66 -11.20
CA GLY A 62 -1.17 -2.21 -11.15
C GLY A 62 -0.28 -1.55 -10.11
N SER A 63 -0.21 -2.11 -8.89
CA SER A 63 0.62 -1.59 -7.81
C SER A 63 2.13 -1.67 -8.12
N VAL A 64 2.60 -2.76 -8.72
CA VAL A 64 4.01 -2.90 -9.13
C VAL A 64 4.35 -1.92 -10.24
N ALA A 65 3.48 -1.76 -11.24
CA ALA A 65 3.67 -0.76 -12.30
C ALA A 65 3.69 0.67 -11.75
N GLY A 66 2.80 1.00 -10.80
CA GLY A 66 2.82 2.28 -10.08
C GLY A 66 4.07 2.45 -9.22
N GLY A 67 4.54 1.38 -8.59
CA GLY A 67 5.80 1.35 -7.85
C GLY A 67 7.02 1.63 -8.74
N LEU A 68 7.01 1.15 -9.98
CA LEU A 68 8.05 1.47 -10.98
C LEU A 68 8.07 2.97 -11.33
N LEU A 69 6.90 3.60 -11.42
CA LEU A 69 6.83 5.05 -11.60
C LEU A 69 7.40 5.78 -10.38
N GLY A 70 7.05 5.35 -9.16
CA GLY A 70 7.62 5.88 -7.92
C GLY A 70 9.15 5.70 -7.86
N TYR A 71 9.65 4.53 -8.27
CA TYR A 71 11.08 4.26 -8.40
C TYR A 71 11.75 5.19 -9.42
N ALA A 72 11.15 5.39 -10.59
CA ALA A 72 11.66 6.30 -11.62
C ALA A 72 11.71 7.76 -11.12
N ILE A 73 10.67 8.21 -10.39
CA ILE A 73 10.67 9.52 -9.74
C ILE A 73 11.86 9.63 -8.77
N GLY A 74 12.08 8.62 -7.93
CA GLY A 74 13.21 8.58 -7.01
C GLY A 74 14.56 8.58 -7.72
N HIS A 75 14.69 7.83 -8.82
CA HIS A 75 15.95 7.68 -9.53
C HIS A 75 16.33 8.89 -10.39
N PHE A 76 15.37 9.44 -11.14
CA PHE A 76 15.64 10.48 -12.13
C PHE A 76 15.26 11.89 -11.67
N LEU A 77 14.22 12.03 -10.85
CA LEU A 77 13.63 13.33 -10.53
C LEU A 77 13.78 13.72 -9.05
N PHE A 78 14.47 12.90 -8.25
CA PHE A 78 14.56 13.15 -6.81
C PHE A 78 15.16 14.54 -6.49
N ALA A 79 16.20 14.94 -7.20
CA ALA A 79 16.87 16.22 -6.97
C ALA A 79 15.95 17.44 -7.26
N SER A 80 14.97 17.29 -8.17
CA SER A 80 14.09 18.40 -8.60
C SER A 80 12.65 18.27 -8.06
N ILE A 81 12.10 17.08 -8.04
CA ILE A 81 10.67 16.84 -7.70
C ILE A 81 10.53 15.91 -6.50
N GLY A 82 11.45 14.98 -6.27
CA GLY A 82 11.36 13.97 -5.22
C GLY A 82 11.26 14.57 -3.83
N MET A 83 12.10 15.55 -3.49
CA MET A 83 12.05 16.25 -2.20
C MET A 83 10.77 17.05 -2.01
N GLN A 84 10.27 17.72 -3.06
CA GLN A 84 9.00 18.44 -3.02
C GLN A 84 7.83 17.47 -2.79
N LEU A 85 7.85 16.32 -3.47
CA LEU A 85 6.84 15.28 -3.30
C LEU A 85 6.86 14.69 -1.87
N LEU A 86 8.05 14.43 -1.32
CA LEU A 86 8.19 13.93 0.06
C LEU A 86 7.72 14.96 1.09
N SER A 87 7.97 16.25 0.86
CA SER A 87 7.50 17.32 1.74
C SER A 87 5.99 17.46 1.74
N VAL A 88 5.36 17.41 0.55
CA VAL A 88 3.89 17.42 0.40
C VAL A 88 3.25 16.18 1.06
N LEU A 89 3.93 15.04 0.99
CA LEU A 89 3.48 13.79 1.64
C LEU A 89 3.84 13.71 3.12
N HIS A 90 4.49 14.75 3.71
CA HIS A 90 4.99 14.78 5.09
C HIS A 90 5.95 13.63 5.41
N LEU A 91 6.70 13.13 4.43
CA LEU A 91 7.61 11.99 4.55
C LEU A 91 9.10 12.38 4.53
N ALA A 92 9.40 13.67 4.37
CA ALA A 92 10.77 14.18 4.27
C ALA A 92 11.64 13.82 5.49
N HIS A 93 11.06 13.87 6.69
CA HIS A 93 11.76 13.55 7.94
C HIS A 93 12.13 12.05 8.07
N SER A 94 11.31 11.16 7.53
CA SER A 94 11.53 9.69 7.58
C SER A 94 12.44 9.18 6.47
N PHE A 95 12.73 10.02 5.48
CA PHE A 95 13.46 9.65 4.29
C PHE A 95 14.92 9.23 4.53
N PRO A 96 15.76 9.99 5.30
CA PRO A 96 17.16 9.61 5.54
C PRO A 96 17.30 8.23 6.20
N TYR A 97 16.45 7.95 7.19
CA TYR A 97 16.41 6.65 7.86
C TYR A 97 16.02 5.54 6.89
N ALA A 98 14.95 5.74 6.10
CA ALA A 98 14.50 4.76 5.11
C ALA A 98 15.56 4.51 4.03
N ALA A 99 16.29 5.54 3.60
CA ALA A 99 17.37 5.42 2.62
C ALA A 99 18.53 4.57 3.14
N CYS A 100 18.97 4.81 4.39
CA CYS A 100 20.02 4.03 5.01
C CYS A 100 19.63 2.55 5.17
N GLN A 101 18.44 2.29 5.67
CA GLN A 101 17.92 0.92 5.85
C GLN A 101 17.79 0.17 4.52
N LEU A 102 17.33 0.85 3.46
CA LEU A 102 17.23 0.24 2.13
C LEU A 102 18.60 -0.09 1.52
N ARG A 103 19.63 0.71 1.79
CA ARG A 103 21.00 0.36 1.36
C ARG A 103 21.50 -0.92 2.01
N ALA A 104 21.18 -1.13 3.29
CA ALA A 104 21.62 -2.29 4.03
C ALA A 104 20.87 -3.57 3.66
N ASN A 105 19.53 -3.53 3.51
CA ASN A 105 18.69 -4.71 3.42
C ASN A 105 17.48 -4.53 2.47
N ALA A 106 17.72 -4.13 1.22
CA ALA A 106 16.65 -3.77 0.26
C ALA A 106 15.56 -4.85 0.11
N PHE A 107 15.94 -6.11 -0.09
CA PHE A 107 14.99 -7.19 -0.33
C PHE A 107 14.05 -7.40 0.86
N TYR A 108 14.63 -7.59 2.05
CA TYR A 108 13.84 -7.84 3.27
C TYR A 108 12.95 -6.66 3.64
N LEU A 109 13.42 -5.44 3.39
CA LEU A 109 12.64 -4.25 3.66
C LEU A 109 11.48 -4.06 2.69
N ILE A 110 11.69 -4.28 1.39
CA ILE A 110 10.60 -4.15 0.40
C ILE A 110 9.55 -5.23 0.65
N VAL A 111 9.96 -6.48 0.93
CA VAL A 111 9.02 -7.57 1.21
C VAL A 111 8.34 -7.38 2.55
N GLY A 112 9.09 -7.15 3.63
CA GLY A 112 8.55 -7.03 4.98
C GLY A 112 7.72 -5.76 5.19
N LYS A 113 8.22 -4.62 4.71
CA LYS A 113 7.51 -3.33 4.84
C LYS A 113 6.28 -3.22 3.93
N GLY A 114 6.21 -3.99 2.85
CA GLY A 114 5.02 -4.02 2.00
C GLY A 114 3.80 -4.66 2.63
N VAL A 115 3.97 -5.40 3.73
CA VAL A 115 2.88 -5.96 4.56
C VAL A 115 2.55 -5.04 5.74
N THR A 116 3.45 -4.12 6.10
CA THR A 116 3.25 -3.17 7.21
C THR A 116 2.46 -1.93 6.75
N PRO A 117 1.88 -1.14 7.68
CA PRO A 117 1.13 0.08 7.36
C PRO A 117 2.01 1.24 6.85
N ILE A 118 3.29 1.00 6.56
CA ILE A 118 4.17 2.02 5.97
C ILE A 118 3.74 2.27 4.52
N PRO A 119 3.59 3.55 4.12
CA PRO A 119 3.19 3.88 2.75
C PRO A 119 4.19 3.32 1.73
N PHE A 120 3.72 2.45 0.85
CA PHE A 120 4.58 1.78 -0.14
C PHE A 120 5.31 2.76 -1.08
N LYS A 121 4.69 3.90 -1.37
CA LYS A 121 5.29 4.99 -2.15
C LYS A 121 6.59 5.54 -1.54
N LEU A 122 6.73 5.56 -0.19
CA LEU A 122 7.99 5.95 0.44
C LEU A 122 9.08 4.94 0.09
N VAL A 123 8.76 3.66 0.16
CA VAL A 123 9.69 2.57 -0.18
C VAL A 123 10.11 2.65 -1.65
N THR A 124 9.17 2.90 -2.58
CA THR A 124 9.46 2.95 -4.03
C THR A 124 10.33 4.14 -4.40
N ILE A 125 10.00 5.35 -3.92
CA ILE A 125 10.77 6.56 -4.19
C ILE A 125 12.17 6.45 -3.56
N THR A 126 12.27 5.97 -2.31
CA THR A 126 13.56 5.79 -1.63
C THR A 126 14.40 4.72 -2.32
N ALA A 127 13.81 3.61 -2.77
CA ALA A 127 14.51 2.57 -3.51
C ALA A 127 15.11 3.09 -4.83
N GLY A 128 14.37 3.95 -5.54
CA GLY A 128 14.86 4.62 -6.75
C GLY A 128 16.02 5.56 -6.47
N PHE A 129 15.90 6.41 -5.44
CA PHE A 129 16.96 7.33 -5.02
C PHE A 129 18.24 6.60 -4.58
N VAL A 130 18.08 5.55 -3.78
CA VAL A 130 19.23 4.73 -3.30
C VAL A 130 19.90 3.95 -4.43
N GLY A 131 19.22 3.78 -5.56
CA GLY A 131 19.71 2.99 -6.70
C GLY A 131 19.64 1.49 -6.45
N VAL A 132 18.60 1.00 -5.76
CA VAL A 132 18.36 -0.44 -5.61
C VAL A 132 18.29 -1.10 -6.99
N PRO A 133 18.98 -2.25 -7.25
CA PRO A 133 18.91 -2.91 -8.55
C PRO A 133 17.46 -3.17 -8.98
N LEU A 134 17.10 -2.74 -10.20
CA LEU A 134 15.72 -2.76 -10.69
C LEU A 134 15.09 -4.15 -10.65
N GLY A 135 15.86 -5.20 -11.01
CA GLY A 135 15.38 -6.58 -10.95
C GLY A 135 15.00 -7.03 -9.53
N LEU A 136 15.83 -6.66 -8.54
CA LEU A 136 15.57 -6.93 -7.13
C LEU A 136 14.32 -6.17 -6.66
N PHE A 137 14.20 -4.89 -7.05
CA PHE A 137 13.04 -4.06 -6.72
C PHE A 137 11.74 -4.65 -7.27
N ILE A 138 11.71 -5.03 -8.56
CA ILE A 138 10.53 -5.64 -9.20
C ILE A 138 10.17 -6.95 -8.52
N GLY A 139 11.14 -7.85 -8.32
CA GLY A 139 10.92 -9.16 -7.68
C GLY A 139 10.39 -9.03 -6.27
N ALA A 140 11.03 -8.20 -5.44
CA ALA A 140 10.61 -7.97 -4.06
C ALA A 140 9.23 -7.28 -3.97
N SER A 141 8.96 -6.29 -4.84
CA SER A 141 7.67 -5.62 -4.92
C SER A 141 6.55 -6.56 -5.37
N LEU A 142 6.82 -7.41 -6.36
CA LEU A 142 5.86 -8.40 -6.84
C LEU A 142 5.49 -9.40 -5.74
N ILE A 143 6.48 -9.93 -5.03
CA ILE A 143 6.25 -10.84 -3.89
C ILE A 143 5.44 -10.14 -2.79
N SER A 144 5.88 -8.96 -2.37
CA SER A 144 5.26 -8.18 -1.32
C SER A 144 3.79 -7.85 -1.62
N ARG A 145 3.52 -7.35 -2.82
CA ARG A 145 2.17 -6.96 -3.24
C ARG A 145 1.28 -8.17 -3.53
N SER A 146 1.86 -9.25 -4.08
CA SER A 146 1.12 -10.51 -4.24
C SER A 146 0.65 -11.03 -2.89
N ILE A 147 1.52 -11.09 -1.88
CA ILE A 147 1.15 -11.55 -0.55
C ILE A 147 0.03 -10.67 0.02
N SER A 148 0.20 -9.34 0.01
CA SER A 148 -0.75 -8.39 0.58
C SER A 148 -2.13 -8.49 -0.07
N PHE A 149 -2.22 -8.43 -1.39
CA PHE A 149 -3.50 -8.47 -2.09
C PHE A 149 -4.09 -9.88 -2.17
N MET A 150 -3.24 -10.91 -2.23
CA MET A 150 -3.72 -12.29 -2.29
C MET A 150 -4.31 -12.75 -0.96
N ILE A 151 -3.76 -12.31 0.18
CA ILE A 151 -4.37 -12.55 1.50
C ILE A 151 -5.81 -12.03 1.51
N VAL A 152 -6.03 -10.78 1.07
CA VAL A 152 -7.38 -10.21 0.97
C VAL A 152 -8.24 -11.01 -0.02
N GLY A 153 -7.72 -11.27 -1.23
CA GLY A 153 -8.45 -12.01 -2.25
C GLY A 153 -8.88 -13.42 -1.80
N VAL A 154 -7.97 -14.17 -1.18
CA VAL A 154 -8.27 -15.53 -0.67
C VAL A 154 -9.23 -15.47 0.51
N LEU A 155 -9.02 -14.55 1.46
CA LEU A 155 -9.91 -14.37 2.61
C LEU A 155 -11.36 -14.13 2.15
N PHE A 156 -11.57 -13.19 1.22
CA PHE A 156 -12.90 -12.89 0.70
C PHE A 156 -13.45 -13.99 -0.23
N ARG A 157 -12.59 -14.77 -0.88
CA ARG A 157 -13.03 -15.93 -1.67
C ARG A 157 -13.58 -17.05 -0.79
N VAL A 158 -12.93 -17.31 0.35
CA VAL A 158 -13.28 -18.42 1.27
C VAL A 158 -14.44 -18.00 2.17
N PHE A 159 -14.37 -16.80 2.72
CA PHE A 159 -15.31 -16.30 3.72
C PHE A 159 -16.24 -15.20 3.18
N GLY A 160 -16.33 -15.03 1.86
CA GLY A 160 -17.07 -13.92 1.25
C GLY A 160 -18.55 -13.86 1.65
N ALA A 161 -19.24 -15.01 1.66
CA ALA A 161 -20.67 -15.05 2.04
C ALA A 161 -20.92 -14.63 3.50
N PRO A 162 -20.25 -15.20 4.52
CA PRO A 162 -20.42 -14.75 5.90
C PRO A 162 -19.95 -13.31 6.13
N ILE A 163 -18.83 -12.90 5.47
CA ILE A 163 -18.34 -11.52 5.58
C ILE A 163 -19.37 -10.54 4.98
N LYS A 164 -19.95 -10.88 3.83
CA LYS A 164 -20.98 -10.05 3.19
C LYS A 164 -22.20 -9.89 4.11
N ALA A 165 -22.71 -10.97 4.66
CA ALA A 165 -23.84 -10.93 5.58
C ALA A 165 -23.54 -10.10 6.84
N PHE A 166 -22.32 -10.18 7.35
CA PHE A 166 -21.86 -9.37 8.48
C PHE A 166 -21.78 -7.87 8.13
N ILE A 167 -21.17 -7.54 6.98
CA ILE A 167 -21.06 -6.15 6.52
C ILE A 167 -22.44 -5.56 6.23
N ASP A 168 -23.32 -6.29 5.54
CA ASP A 168 -24.67 -5.80 5.21
C ASP A 168 -25.48 -5.51 6.47
N ARG A 169 -25.28 -6.28 7.56
CA ARG A 169 -25.93 -6.09 8.85
C ARG A 169 -25.32 -4.97 9.68
N TYR A 170 -23.99 -4.83 9.65
CA TYR A 170 -23.24 -3.91 10.52
C TYR A 170 -22.41 -2.86 9.75
N LEU A 171 -22.86 -2.45 8.55
CA LEU A 171 -22.12 -1.56 7.64
C LEU A 171 -21.53 -0.33 8.34
N VAL A 172 -22.34 0.35 9.17
CA VAL A 172 -21.89 1.56 9.88
C VAL A 172 -20.80 1.24 10.89
N TRP A 173 -20.98 0.19 11.68
CA TRP A 173 -19.99 -0.22 12.69
C TRP A 173 -18.69 -0.71 12.08
N VAL A 174 -18.74 -1.45 10.97
CA VAL A 174 -17.57 -1.88 10.22
C VAL A 174 -16.81 -0.68 9.67
N THR A 175 -17.52 0.31 9.11
CA THR A 175 -16.88 1.53 8.58
C THR A 175 -16.23 2.35 9.72
N VAL A 176 -16.93 2.54 10.84
CA VAL A 176 -16.37 3.25 11.99
C VAL A 176 -15.16 2.51 12.57
N GLY A 177 -15.26 1.18 12.72
CA GLY A 177 -14.15 0.36 13.19
C GLY A 177 -12.93 0.40 12.26
N PHE A 178 -13.14 0.38 10.95
CA PHE A 178 -12.08 0.53 9.97
C PHE A 178 -11.39 1.91 10.07
N VAL A 179 -12.16 2.99 10.13
CA VAL A 179 -11.62 4.36 10.29
C VAL A 179 -10.84 4.47 11.61
N ALA A 180 -11.40 3.96 12.71
CA ALA A 180 -10.73 3.96 14.00
C ALA A 180 -9.41 3.17 13.97
N LEU A 181 -9.38 2.02 13.30
CA LEU A 181 -8.18 1.19 13.14
C LEU A 181 -7.11 1.91 12.31
N VAL A 182 -7.50 2.60 11.23
CA VAL A 182 -6.58 3.41 10.42
C VAL A 182 -5.98 4.55 11.25
N ILE A 183 -6.82 5.28 12.00
CA ILE A 183 -6.36 6.37 12.89
C ILE A 183 -5.44 5.82 13.99
N ALA A 184 -5.83 4.72 14.66
CA ALA A 184 -5.01 4.07 15.68
C ALA A 184 -3.67 3.57 15.12
N GLY A 185 -3.66 3.00 13.91
CA GLY A 185 -2.45 2.59 13.21
C GLY A 185 -1.51 3.76 12.91
N PHE A 186 -2.06 4.90 12.50
CA PHE A 186 -1.30 6.13 12.26
C PHE A 186 -0.71 6.70 13.57
N LEU A 187 -1.50 6.74 14.64
CA LEU A 187 -1.07 7.19 15.97
C LEU A 187 -0.02 6.24 16.55
N ALA A 188 -0.22 4.93 16.47
CA ALA A 188 0.76 3.95 16.91
C ALA A 188 2.08 4.07 16.12
N ALA A 189 2.02 4.25 14.81
CA ALA A 189 3.22 4.46 13.99
C ALA A 189 3.95 5.74 14.37
N SER A 190 3.25 6.84 14.69
CA SER A 190 3.86 8.10 15.11
C SER A 190 4.47 8.01 16.52
N LEU A 191 3.83 7.28 17.43
CA LEU A 191 4.35 7.07 18.78
C LEU A 191 5.56 6.12 18.81
N LEU A 192 5.54 5.06 17.99
CA LEU A 192 6.64 4.11 17.88
C LEU A 192 7.85 4.70 17.15
N SER A 193 7.66 5.59 16.18
CA SER A 193 8.78 6.30 15.54
C SER A 193 9.50 7.27 16.48
N GLY A 194 8.86 7.72 17.55
CA GLY A 194 9.50 8.51 18.61
C GLY A 194 10.39 7.71 19.57
N HIS A 195 10.33 6.36 19.54
CA HIS A 195 11.05 5.48 20.48
C HIS A 195 12.19 4.66 19.84
N HIS A 196 12.57 4.90 18.59
CA HIS A 196 13.71 4.22 17.94
C HIS A 196 15.06 4.88 18.30
N GLY A 197 15.36 5.03 19.59
CA GLY A 197 16.56 5.69 20.10
C GLY A 197 17.50 4.83 20.95
N THR A 198 17.38 3.50 21.01
CA THR A 198 18.29 2.67 21.81
C THR A 198 18.69 1.34 21.14
N GLY A 199 19.07 1.40 19.90
CA GLY A 199 19.71 0.27 19.20
C GLY A 199 20.89 0.79 18.41
N THR A 200 21.98 0.06 18.37
CA THR A 200 23.20 0.25 17.57
C THR A 200 22.93 0.33 16.05
N ASP A 201 21.83 0.95 15.64
CA ASP A 201 21.48 1.15 14.24
C ASP A 201 22.33 2.28 13.68
N GLN A 202 23.33 1.92 12.87
CA GLN A 202 24.13 2.87 12.08
C GLN A 202 23.28 3.89 11.28
N CYS A 203 22.00 3.62 11.13
CA CYS A 203 21.05 4.48 10.45
C CYS A 203 20.34 5.49 11.37
N ALA A 204 20.40 5.36 12.68
CA ALA A 204 19.80 6.31 13.62
C ALA A 204 20.52 7.68 13.57
N ALA A 205 21.84 7.67 13.36
CA ALA A 205 22.64 8.88 13.19
C ALA A 205 22.31 9.64 11.89
N ALA A 206 21.93 8.95 10.83
CA ALA A 206 21.55 9.56 9.55
C ALA A 206 20.18 10.27 9.58
N ALA A 207 19.36 10.02 10.60
CA ALA A 207 18.05 10.65 10.77
C ALA A 207 18.14 12.00 11.52
N GLN A 208 19.33 12.34 12.07
CA GLN A 208 19.56 13.56 12.87
C GLN A 208 20.25 14.67 12.06
N LEU A 209 20.60 14.43 10.82
CA LEU A 209 21.15 15.39 9.87
C LEU A 209 20.09 15.89 8.89
#